data_66d28f7788a5332d4c232a7b1bbe81c2
#
_entry.id   66d28f7788a5332d4c232a7b1bbe81c2
#
_cell.length_a   1.000
_cell.length_b   1.000
_cell.length_c   1.000
_cell.angle_alpha   90.00
_cell.angle_beta   90.00
_cell.angle_gamma   90.00
#
_symmetry.space_group_name_H-M   'P 1'
#
loop_
_entity.id
_entity.type
_entity.pdbx_description
1 polymer ?
#
loop_
_entity_poly.entity_id
_entity_poly.type
_entity_poly.pdbx_seq_one_letter_code
_entity_poly.pdbx_strand_id
1 'polypeptide(L)'
;MRLKLTPISMLLAIPVVLAVAGTATSGTSQRPVYQAPQSYYLALGDSMAYGFQPTKANAGAPPSGFNTGYVDVFAARLRKLSPKIQVVNYGCPGESTVTFARGGCPALADGVKLHDAFRGSQLKAARSFLRAHPGKVSPVTVTLWGADLFPLSARGKRAPSAIASFAARFNSILQQLRAAAPNAEIIVSGAWNPEADRLAQAEPLYRSVDAAIRHAATASHVRVANMFAALNGPGNVKAQKDRLCAFTFYCSAKGDPHPTDAGYRAMADAFMSASGYPRKP
;
A
#
# COMPACT_ATOMS: atom_id res chain seq x y z
N MET A 1 39.45 -8.22 86.91
CA MET A 1 39.14 -7.10 85.98
C MET A 1 38.08 -7.60 84.97
N ARG A 2 36.76 -7.29 85.25
CA ARG A 2 35.66 -7.82 84.41
C ARG A 2 35.18 -6.71 83.50
N LEU A 3 35.32 -6.90 82.17
CA LEU A 3 34.79 -5.98 81.18
C LEU A 3 33.30 -6.23 81.02
N LYS A 4 32.52 -5.18 81.16
CA LYS A 4 31.06 -5.18 80.90
C LYS A 4 30.89 -4.84 79.39
N LEU A 5 30.24 -5.78 78.68
CA LEU A 5 29.81 -5.55 77.27
C LEU A 5 28.37 -5.00 77.33
N THR A 6 28.13 -3.84 76.78
CA THR A 6 26.81 -3.25 76.55
C THR A 6 26.25 -3.70 75.21
N PRO A 7 24.97 -4.07 75.06
CA PRO A 7 24.40 -4.47 73.81
C PRO A 7 24.04 -3.21 72.98
N ILE A 8 24.50 -3.16 71.72
CA ILE A 8 24.10 -2.19 70.75
C ILE A 8 22.77 -2.65 70.12
N SER A 9 21.69 -1.92 70.35
CA SER A 9 20.44 -2.13 69.68
C SER A 9 20.51 -1.58 68.29
N MET A 10 20.49 -2.47 67.29
CA MET A 10 20.44 -2.15 65.89
C MET A 10 18.99 -1.92 65.45
N LEU A 11 18.59 -0.67 65.27
CA LEU A 11 17.29 -0.31 64.64
C LEU A 11 17.33 -0.63 63.14
N LEU A 12 16.58 -1.65 62.73
CA LEU A 12 16.33 -1.89 61.30
C LEU A 12 15.33 -0.86 60.77
N ALA A 13 15.79 0.05 59.94
CA ALA A 13 14.93 0.91 59.14
C ALA A 13 14.45 0.12 57.89
N ILE A 14 13.16 -0.16 57.83
CA ILE A 14 12.50 -0.75 56.67
C ILE A 14 12.20 0.37 55.67
N PRO A 15 12.72 0.35 54.44
CA PRO A 15 12.33 1.32 53.43
C PRO A 15 10.90 0.96 52.94
N VAL A 16 9.96 1.89 53.14
CA VAL A 16 8.64 1.84 52.51
C VAL A 16 8.81 2.22 51.05
N VAL A 17 8.78 1.23 50.15
CA VAL A 17 8.69 1.46 48.71
C VAL A 17 7.24 1.83 48.39
N LEU A 18 6.98 3.12 48.14
CA LEU A 18 5.73 3.55 47.54
C LEU A 18 5.73 3.08 46.08
N ALA A 19 4.97 2.04 45.78
CA ALA A 19 4.65 1.66 44.40
C ALA A 19 3.69 2.71 43.81
N VAL A 20 4.21 3.60 42.99
CA VAL A 20 3.39 4.45 42.13
C VAL A 20 2.76 3.57 41.07
N ALA A 21 1.51 3.17 41.28
CA ALA A 21 0.71 2.51 40.24
C ALA A 21 0.46 3.53 39.12
N GLY A 22 1.35 3.53 38.11
CA GLY A 22 1.12 4.22 36.84
C GLY A 22 -0.10 3.59 36.18
N THR A 23 -1.22 4.30 36.15
CA THR A 23 -2.36 3.95 35.34
C THR A 23 -1.91 4.06 33.87
N ALA A 24 -1.51 2.94 33.29
CA ALA A 24 -1.38 2.81 31.85
C ALA A 24 -2.77 3.03 31.26
N THR A 25 -3.06 4.26 30.84
CA THR A 25 -4.17 4.53 29.93
C THR A 25 -3.90 3.75 28.68
N SER A 26 -4.54 2.59 28.53
CA SER A 26 -4.63 1.86 27.28
C SER A 26 -5.35 2.78 26.30
N GLY A 27 -4.58 3.59 25.58
CA GLY A 27 -5.07 4.32 24.45
C GLY A 27 -5.58 3.28 23.46
N THR A 28 -6.87 3.01 23.49
CA THR A 28 -7.54 2.28 22.42
C THR A 28 -7.28 3.09 21.18
N SER A 29 -6.37 2.60 20.34
CA SER A 29 -6.17 3.11 18.98
C SER A 29 -7.51 2.96 18.26
N GLN A 30 -8.35 3.98 18.33
CA GLN A 30 -9.59 4.01 17.58
C GLN A 30 -9.19 3.94 16.11
N ARG A 31 -9.55 2.82 15.48
CA ARG A 31 -9.49 2.73 14.02
C ARG A 31 -10.25 3.93 13.48
N PRO A 32 -9.72 4.63 12.43
CA PRO A 32 -10.47 5.72 11.82
C PRO A 32 -11.88 5.22 11.53
N VAL A 33 -12.86 5.98 11.98
CA VAL A 33 -14.27 5.68 11.70
C VAL A 33 -14.40 5.65 10.18
N TYR A 34 -15.01 4.58 9.66
CA TYR A 34 -15.35 4.45 8.26
C TYR A 34 -15.94 5.76 7.71
N GLN A 35 -15.33 6.28 6.65
CA GLN A 35 -15.83 7.45 5.94
C GLN A 35 -16.41 7.02 4.60
N ALA A 36 -17.67 7.37 4.34
CA ALA A 36 -18.28 7.17 3.03
C ALA A 36 -17.46 7.84 1.93
N PRO A 37 -17.53 7.37 0.67
CA PRO A 37 -16.87 8.04 -0.45
C PRO A 37 -17.29 9.50 -0.51
N GLN A 38 -16.30 10.39 -0.64
CA GLN A 38 -16.49 11.83 -0.70
C GLN A 38 -16.55 12.32 -2.15
N SER A 39 -16.35 13.64 -2.37
CA SER A 39 -16.40 14.24 -3.71
C SER A 39 -15.32 13.74 -4.66
N TYR A 40 -14.16 13.34 -4.12
CA TYR A 40 -13.01 12.89 -4.92
C TYR A 40 -12.50 11.53 -4.46
N TYR A 41 -12.21 10.68 -5.44
CA TYR A 41 -11.35 9.52 -5.32
C TYR A 41 -9.96 9.86 -5.88
N LEU A 42 -8.92 9.76 -5.07
CA LEU A 42 -7.54 10.01 -5.48
C LEU A 42 -6.79 8.67 -5.63
N ALA A 43 -6.35 8.37 -6.83
CA ALA A 43 -5.53 7.19 -7.12
C ALA A 43 -4.07 7.59 -7.32
N LEU A 44 -3.17 6.92 -6.60
CA LEU A 44 -1.74 7.18 -6.55
C LEU A 44 -0.97 5.90 -6.81
N GLY A 45 0.25 6.07 -7.31
CA GLY A 45 1.20 4.97 -7.42
C GLY A 45 1.79 4.82 -8.82
N ASP A 46 2.00 3.56 -9.16
CA ASP A 46 2.77 3.12 -10.31
C ASP A 46 1.89 2.78 -11.54
N SER A 47 2.40 1.91 -12.40
CA SER A 47 1.71 1.38 -13.58
C SER A 47 0.38 0.69 -13.26
N MET A 48 0.22 0.14 -12.04
CA MET A 48 -1.04 -0.49 -11.63
C MET A 48 -2.14 0.56 -11.46
N ALA A 49 -1.80 1.72 -10.83
CA ALA A 49 -2.74 2.84 -10.72
C ALA A 49 -3.04 3.47 -12.08
N TYR A 50 -2.06 3.50 -12.97
CA TYR A 50 -2.27 3.96 -14.35
C TYR A 50 -3.18 3.03 -15.16
N GLY A 51 -3.31 1.75 -14.78
CA GLY A 51 -4.04 0.74 -15.54
C GLY A 51 -3.25 0.20 -16.73
N PHE A 52 -1.91 0.20 -16.64
CA PHE A 52 -1.02 -0.18 -17.73
C PHE A 52 -1.25 -1.64 -18.18
N GLN A 53 -1.27 -1.82 -19.49
CA GLN A 53 -1.32 -3.13 -20.15
C GLN A 53 -0.38 -3.11 -21.37
N PRO A 54 0.54 -4.07 -21.50
CA PRO A 54 1.53 -4.08 -22.57
C PRO A 54 0.89 -4.12 -23.98
N THR A 55 -0.23 -4.81 -24.14
CA THR A 55 -0.96 -4.87 -25.41
C THR A 55 -1.49 -3.51 -25.85
N LYS A 56 -2.00 -2.69 -24.92
CA LYS A 56 -2.48 -1.34 -25.20
C LYS A 56 -1.32 -0.38 -25.46
N ALA A 57 -0.23 -0.50 -24.68
CA ALA A 57 0.97 0.30 -24.87
C ALA A 57 1.60 0.05 -26.25
N ASN A 58 1.75 -1.21 -26.64
CA ASN A 58 2.27 -1.59 -27.95
C ASN A 58 1.38 -1.13 -29.12
N ALA A 59 0.09 -0.96 -28.88
CA ALA A 59 -0.86 -0.41 -29.84
C ALA A 59 -0.89 1.14 -29.85
N GLY A 60 -0.03 1.81 -29.05
CA GLY A 60 0.03 3.28 -28.99
C GLY A 60 -1.21 3.92 -28.36
N ALA A 61 -1.91 3.21 -27.47
CA ALA A 61 -3.12 3.72 -26.86
C ALA A 61 -2.86 5.03 -26.07
N PRO A 62 -3.75 6.04 -26.21
CA PRO A 62 -3.68 7.24 -25.38
C PRO A 62 -4.05 6.91 -23.93
N PRO A 63 -3.82 7.82 -22.94
CA PRO A 63 -4.19 7.59 -21.55
C PRO A 63 -5.64 7.11 -21.36
N SER A 64 -6.57 7.70 -22.11
CA SER A 64 -7.99 7.30 -22.10
C SER A 64 -8.25 5.85 -22.56
N GLY A 65 -7.30 5.23 -23.25
CA GLY A 65 -7.38 3.81 -23.64
C GLY A 65 -7.05 2.85 -22.49
N PHE A 66 -6.38 3.33 -21.43
CA PHE A 66 -6.06 2.54 -20.22
C PHE A 66 -7.19 2.67 -19.18
N ASN A 67 -8.43 2.49 -19.62
CA ASN A 67 -9.67 2.70 -18.85
C ASN A 67 -10.30 1.43 -18.27
N THR A 68 -9.56 0.33 -18.25
CA THR A 68 -9.97 -0.95 -17.64
C THR A 68 -9.13 -1.31 -16.44
N GLY A 69 -8.32 -0.36 -15.95
CA GLY A 69 -7.51 -0.50 -14.76
C GLY A 69 -8.34 -0.67 -13.48
N TYR A 70 -7.70 -1.10 -12.39
CA TYR A 70 -8.43 -1.25 -11.12
C TYR A 70 -9.06 0.07 -10.66
N VAL A 71 -8.45 1.21 -10.99
CA VAL A 71 -8.96 2.54 -10.63
C VAL A 71 -10.32 2.78 -11.26
N ASP A 72 -10.46 2.46 -12.55
CA ASP A 72 -11.73 2.65 -13.30
C ASP A 72 -12.81 1.71 -12.77
N VAL A 73 -12.47 0.44 -12.56
CA VAL A 73 -13.40 -0.57 -12.03
C VAL A 73 -13.83 -0.22 -10.61
N PHE A 74 -12.91 0.20 -9.74
CA PHE A 74 -13.22 0.62 -8.39
C PHE A 74 -14.07 1.90 -8.38
N ALA A 75 -13.73 2.88 -9.23
CA ALA A 75 -14.51 4.10 -9.41
C ALA A 75 -15.95 3.83 -9.85
N ALA A 76 -16.15 2.89 -10.78
CA ALA A 76 -17.50 2.48 -11.19
C ALA A 76 -18.35 1.95 -10.03
N ARG A 77 -17.71 1.24 -9.08
CA ARG A 77 -18.38 0.77 -7.85
C ARG A 77 -18.65 1.90 -6.87
N LEU A 78 -17.67 2.82 -6.71
CA LEU A 78 -17.84 3.99 -5.85
C LEU A 78 -18.99 4.87 -6.34
N ARG A 79 -19.19 5.00 -7.65
CA ARG A 79 -20.34 5.76 -8.22
C ARG A 79 -21.70 5.20 -7.86
N LYS A 80 -21.79 3.91 -7.52
CA LYS A 80 -23.03 3.34 -6.96
C LYS A 80 -23.34 3.86 -5.55
N LEU A 81 -22.33 4.30 -4.80
CA LEU A 81 -22.44 4.84 -3.45
C LEU A 81 -22.46 6.38 -3.45
N SER A 82 -21.66 6.98 -4.31
CA SER A 82 -21.52 8.43 -4.50
C SER A 82 -21.53 8.75 -6.01
N PRO A 83 -22.69 8.96 -6.62
CA PRO A 83 -22.82 9.09 -8.09
C PRO A 83 -22.00 10.22 -8.70
N LYS A 84 -21.72 11.27 -7.94
CA LYS A 84 -20.98 12.47 -8.39
C LYS A 84 -19.49 12.43 -8.09
N ILE A 85 -18.96 11.28 -7.60
CA ILE A 85 -17.53 11.18 -7.27
C ILE A 85 -16.66 11.42 -8.51
N GLN A 86 -15.71 12.31 -8.38
CA GLN A 86 -14.69 12.60 -9.38
C GLN A 86 -13.43 11.78 -9.10
N VAL A 87 -12.82 11.25 -10.15
CA VAL A 87 -11.56 10.49 -10.05
C VAL A 87 -10.41 11.40 -10.44
N VAL A 88 -9.38 11.41 -9.62
CA VAL A 88 -8.07 12.01 -9.92
C VAL A 88 -7.04 10.89 -9.88
N ASN A 89 -6.42 10.59 -11.01
CA ASN A 89 -5.48 9.49 -11.16
C ASN A 89 -4.08 10.01 -11.51
N TYR A 90 -3.20 10.04 -10.51
CA TYR A 90 -1.78 10.41 -10.66
C TYR A 90 -0.88 9.21 -10.95
N GLY A 91 -1.42 8.03 -11.23
CA GLY A 91 -0.64 6.84 -11.54
C GLY A 91 0.41 7.09 -12.60
N CYS A 92 1.65 6.70 -12.31
CA CYS A 92 2.80 6.88 -13.20
C CYS A 92 3.49 5.54 -13.47
N PRO A 93 3.47 5.01 -14.70
CA PRO A 93 4.22 3.80 -15.02
C PRO A 93 5.71 3.94 -14.66
N GLY A 94 6.25 2.91 -13.98
CA GLY A 94 7.63 2.90 -13.52
C GLY A 94 7.88 3.63 -12.18
N GLU A 95 6.86 4.20 -11.55
CA GLU A 95 7.00 4.90 -10.27
C GLU A 95 7.51 3.97 -9.16
N SER A 96 8.57 4.40 -8.50
CA SER A 96 9.13 3.78 -7.29
C SER A 96 8.85 4.63 -6.06
N THR A 97 9.10 4.12 -4.86
CA THR A 97 9.02 4.94 -3.63
C THR A 97 9.99 6.12 -3.65
N VAL A 98 11.10 6.02 -4.39
CA VAL A 98 12.08 7.10 -4.54
C VAL A 98 11.53 8.21 -5.43
N THR A 99 11.09 7.87 -6.63
CA THR A 99 10.56 8.85 -7.60
C THR A 99 9.24 9.44 -7.13
N PHE A 100 8.38 8.64 -6.49
CA PHE A 100 7.15 9.10 -5.85
C PHE A 100 7.39 10.22 -4.84
N ALA A 101 8.44 10.09 -4.02
CA ALA A 101 8.76 11.07 -2.99
C ALA A 101 9.54 12.28 -3.51
N ARG A 102 10.48 12.07 -4.45
CA ARG A 102 11.43 13.09 -4.91
C ARG A 102 11.07 13.73 -6.25
N GLY A 103 10.30 13.04 -7.07
CA GLY A 103 10.00 13.42 -8.45
C GLY A 103 10.79 12.58 -9.46
N GLY A 104 10.52 12.81 -10.75
CA GLY A 104 11.12 12.05 -11.83
C GLY A 104 10.28 10.81 -12.20
N CYS A 105 8.96 10.98 -12.34
CA CYS A 105 8.09 9.96 -12.91
C CYS A 105 8.68 9.43 -14.22
N PRO A 106 9.09 8.14 -14.30
CA PRO A 106 9.81 7.61 -15.48
C PRO A 106 9.00 7.74 -16.77
N ALA A 107 7.72 7.44 -16.72
CA ALA A 107 6.85 7.52 -17.91
C ALA A 107 6.82 8.92 -18.54
N LEU A 108 6.94 9.99 -17.75
CA LEU A 108 7.00 11.36 -18.29
C LEU A 108 8.30 11.61 -19.05
N ALA A 109 9.42 11.03 -18.62
CA ALA A 109 10.69 11.11 -19.34
C ALA A 109 10.61 10.38 -20.70
N ASP A 110 9.82 9.32 -20.77
CA ASP A 110 9.55 8.55 -21.99
C ASP A 110 8.42 9.16 -22.86
N GLY A 111 7.94 10.37 -22.52
CA GLY A 111 6.90 11.06 -23.28
C GLY A 111 5.48 10.52 -23.07
N VAL A 112 5.27 9.61 -22.11
CA VAL A 112 3.94 9.07 -21.80
C VAL A 112 3.10 10.13 -21.10
N LYS A 113 1.90 10.38 -21.60
CA LYS A 113 0.93 11.26 -20.95
C LYS A 113 0.24 10.50 -19.79
N LEU A 114 0.06 11.17 -18.67
CA LEU A 114 -0.70 10.63 -17.53
C LEU A 114 -2.20 10.93 -17.66
N HIS A 115 -3.05 10.22 -16.89
CA HIS A 115 -4.48 10.53 -16.82
C HIS A 115 -4.72 11.94 -16.31
N ASP A 116 -4.13 12.25 -15.14
CA ASP A 116 -4.12 13.60 -14.57
C ASP A 116 -2.66 14.06 -14.40
N ALA A 117 -2.32 15.20 -14.98
CA ALA A 117 -0.97 15.73 -14.93
C ALA A 117 -0.64 16.30 -13.55
N PHE A 118 0.60 16.12 -13.11
CA PHE A 118 1.14 16.76 -11.92
C PHE A 118 2.55 17.30 -12.17
N ARG A 119 3.01 18.21 -11.31
CA ARG A 119 4.37 18.77 -11.37
C ARG A 119 5.17 18.37 -10.12
N GLY A 120 6.45 18.08 -10.33
CA GLY A 120 7.36 17.65 -9.27
C GLY A 120 7.16 16.20 -8.88
N SER A 121 7.09 15.90 -7.59
CA SER A 121 6.84 14.54 -7.11
C SER A 121 5.35 14.25 -6.96
N GLN A 122 4.98 12.99 -7.18
CA GLN A 122 3.59 12.54 -7.01
C GLN A 122 3.12 12.77 -5.57
N LEU A 123 4.01 12.54 -4.57
CA LEU A 123 3.71 12.81 -3.16
C LEU A 123 3.40 14.30 -2.90
N LYS A 124 4.19 15.21 -3.49
CA LYS A 124 3.93 16.66 -3.35
C LYS A 124 2.58 17.03 -3.97
N ALA A 125 2.29 16.54 -5.16
CA ALA A 125 1.02 16.78 -5.85
C ALA A 125 -0.16 16.23 -5.03
N ALA A 126 -0.08 14.98 -4.55
CA ALA A 126 -1.10 14.37 -3.72
C ALA A 126 -1.38 15.19 -2.45
N ARG A 127 -0.32 15.56 -1.72
CA ARG A 127 -0.46 16.38 -0.50
C ARG A 127 -1.06 17.76 -0.78
N SER A 128 -0.71 18.38 -1.90
CA SER A 128 -1.29 19.68 -2.32
C SER A 128 -2.76 19.51 -2.65
N PHE A 129 -3.14 18.48 -3.38
CA PHE A 129 -4.54 18.18 -3.70
C PHE A 129 -5.38 17.91 -2.44
N LEU A 130 -4.87 17.09 -1.52
CA LEU A 130 -5.54 16.76 -0.26
C LEU A 130 -5.79 18.00 0.61
N ARG A 131 -4.79 18.90 0.69
CA ARG A 131 -4.90 20.16 1.44
C ARG A 131 -5.85 21.16 0.79
N ALA A 132 -5.92 21.19 -0.54
CA ALA A 132 -6.83 22.06 -1.29
C ALA A 132 -8.29 21.60 -1.18
N HIS A 133 -8.52 20.31 -0.83
CA HIS A 133 -9.85 19.72 -0.74
C HIS A 133 -10.10 19.05 0.64
N PRO A 134 -10.00 19.81 1.74
CA PRO A 134 -10.10 19.25 3.10
C PRO A 134 -11.45 18.57 3.31
N GLY A 135 -11.42 17.29 3.75
CA GLY A 135 -12.60 16.48 4.01
C GLY A 135 -13.37 16.03 2.75
N LYS A 136 -12.93 16.42 1.54
CA LYS A 136 -13.62 16.10 0.28
C LYS A 136 -12.98 14.94 -0.49
N VAL A 137 -11.84 14.42 -0.05
CA VAL A 137 -11.10 13.34 -0.72
C VAL A 137 -11.19 12.07 0.11
N SER A 138 -11.91 11.09 -0.36
CA SER A 138 -11.99 9.73 0.16
C SER A 138 -12.73 8.87 -0.87
N PRO A 139 -12.21 7.68 -1.25
CA PRO A 139 -10.96 7.10 -0.78
C PRO A 139 -9.69 7.69 -1.45
N VAL A 140 -8.53 7.32 -0.89
CA VAL A 140 -7.23 7.42 -1.53
C VAL A 140 -6.69 6.01 -1.70
N THR A 141 -6.28 5.61 -2.92
CA THR A 141 -5.61 4.32 -3.14
C THR A 141 -4.16 4.53 -3.52
N VAL A 142 -3.27 3.59 -3.11
CA VAL A 142 -1.84 3.65 -3.41
C VAL A 142 -1.36 2.28 -3.86
N THR A 143 -0.69 2.22 -5.01
CA THR A 143 0.03 1.04 -5.49
C THR A 143 1.51 1.41 -5.66
N LEU A 144 2.37 0.86 -4.82
CA LEU A 144 3.83 1.08 -4.88
C LEU A 144 4.54 -0.14 -4.31
N TRP A 145 5.42 -0.75 -5.04
CA TRP A 145 6.49 -1.67 -4.67
C TRP A 145 7.16 -2.30 -5.90
N GLY A 146 6.44 -2.40 -7.02
CA GLY A 146 6.90 -3.09 -8.21
C GLY A 146 8.24 -2.58 -8.71
N ALA A 147 8.33 -1.29 -9.03
CA ALA A 147 9.56 -0.67 -9.55
C ALA A 147 10.71 -0.64 -8.53
N ASP A 148 10.41 -0.70 -7.22
CA ASP A 148 11.45 -0.83 -6.19
C ASP A 148 12.04 -2.24 -6.13
N LEU A 149 11.24 -3.29 -6.36
CA LEU A 149 11.56 -4.64 -5.90
C LEU A 149 11.49 -5.74 -6.98
N PHE A 150 10.62 -5.62 -7.99
CA PHE A 150 10.45 -6.66 -9.01
C PHE A 150 11.59 -6.68 -10.05
N PRO A 151 12.06 -7.84 -10.50
CA PRO A 151 11.79 -9.16 -9.94
C PRO A 151 12.65 -9.41 -8.70
N LEU A 152 11.99 -9.82 -7.61
CA LEU A 152 12.65 -9.93 -6.31
C LEU A 152 13.62 -11.11 -6.23
N SER A 153 13.31 -12.22 -6.91
CA SER A 153 14.18 -13.39 -6.99
C SER A 153 15.56 -13.10 -7.60
N ALA A 154 15.63 -12.16 -8.54
CA ALA A 154 16.88 -11.76 -9.17
C ALA A 154 17.82 -10.96 -8.26
N ARG A 155 17.33 -10.48 -7.11
CA ARG A 155 18.16 -9.70 -6.16
C ARG A 155 19.06 -10.56 -5.27
N GLY A 156 18.78 -11.86 -5.15
CA GLY A 156 19.57 -12.79 -4.34
C GLY A 156 19.78 -12.26 -2.91
N LYS A 157 21.04 -12.26 -2.43
CA LYS A 157 21.39 -11.80 -1.09
C LYS A 157 21.08 -10.32 -0.80
N ARG A 158 20.78 -9.51 -1.83
CA ARG A 158 20.41 -8.09 -1.67
C ARG A 158 18.90 -7.89 -1.43
N ALA A 159 18.08 -8.93 -1.55
CA ALA A 159 16.64 -8.80 -1.37
C ALA A 159 16.24 -8.27 0.02
N PRO A 160 16.79 -8.76 1.15
CA PRO A 160 16.40 -8.25 2.47
C PRO A 160 16.68 -6.75 2.65
N SER A 161 17.86 -6.27 2.22
CA SER A 161 18.23 -4.85 2.33
C SER A 161 17.37 -3.96 1.41
N ALA A 162 17.01 -4.46 0.23
CA ALA A 162 16.10 -3.77 -0.68
C ALA A 162 14.70 -3.64 -0.07
N ILE A 163 14.18 -4.71 0.53
CA ILE A 163 12.89 -4.71 1.25
C ILE A 163 12.91 -3.73 2.42
N ALA A 164 13.97 -3.73 3.23
CA ALA A 164 14.10 -2.80 4.37
C ALA A 164 14.14 -1.33 3.91
N SER A 165 14.88 -1.04 2.84
CA SER A 165 14.96 0.30 2.25
C SER A 165 13.61 0.75 1.66
N PHE A 166 12.90 -0.14 0.99
CA PHE A 166 11.52 0.09 0.53
C PHE A 166 10.60 0.40 1.71
N ALA A 167 10.59 -0.47 2.74
CA ALA A 167 9.73 -0.34 3.90
C ALA A 167 9.86 1.02 4.60
N ALA A 168 11.09 1.50 4.79
CA ALA A 168 11.36 2.80 5.42
C ALA A 168 10.77 3.96 4.60
N ARG A 169 10.97 3.97 3.27
CA ARG A 169 10.41 5.00 2.39
C ARG A 169 8.90 4.92 2.31
N PHE A 170 8.35 3.73 2.17
CA PHE A 170 6.91 3.52 2.08
C PHE A 170 6.19 3.97 3.36
N ASN A 171 6.74 3.64 4.53
CA ASN A 171 6.22 4.13 5.80
C ASN A 171 6.19 5.67 5.87
N SER A 172 7.28 6.34 5.47
CA SER A 172 7.34 7.80 5.42
C SER A 172 6.29 8.41 4.46
N ILE A 173 6.07 7.76 3.31
CA ILE A 173 5.03 8.17 2.35
C ILE A 173 3.64 8.09 2.99
N LEU A 174 3.30 6.96 3.62
CA LEU A 174 1.98 6.77 4.24
C LEU A 174 1.73 7.75 5.38
N GLN A 175 2.72 8.01 6.24
CA GLN A 175 2.62 9.01 7.30
C GLN A 175 2.31 10.40 6.73
N GLN A 176 2.99 10.80 5.64
CA GLN A 176 2.77 12.09 5.00
C GLN A 176 1.40 12.21 4.34
N LEU A 177 0.89 11.13 3.72
CA LEU A 177 -0.46 11.09 3.16
C LEU A 177 -1.51 11.15 4.27
N ARG A 178 -1.34 10.38 5.35
CA ARG A 178 -2.24 10.41 6.51
C ARG A 178 -2.28 11.78 7.18
N ALA A 179 -1.13 12.43 7.35
CA ALA A 179 -1.06 13.80 7.89
C ALA A 179 -1.76 14.83 6.99
N ALA A 180 -1.77 14.63 5.66
CA ALA A 180 -2.47 15.50 4.73
C ALA A 180 -3.98 15.23 4.63
N ALA A 181 -4.42 14.03 4.98
CA ALA A 181 -5.82 13.60 4.93
C ALA A 181 -6.17 12.73 6.17
N PRO A 182 -6.27 13.34 7.36
CA PRO A 182 -6.40 12.60 8.63
C PRO A 182 -7.65 11.72 8.69
N ASN A 183 -8.72 12.10 8.00
CA ASN A 183 -10.00 11.40 8.02
C ASN A 183 -10.30 10.61 6.73
N ALA A 184 -9.44 10.65 5.71
CA ALA A 184 -9.69 9.93 4.47
C ALA A 184 -9.54 8.40 4.67
N GLU A 185 -10.35 7.64 3.95
CA GLU A 185 -10.10 6.21 3.77
C GLU A 185 -8.90 6.04 2.84
N ILE A 186 -7.74 5.67 3.40
CA ILE A 186 -6.53 5.38 2.62
C ILE A 186 -6.37 3.87 2.56
N ILE A 187 -6.21 3.34 1.35
CA ILE A 187 -6.08 1.91 1.09
C ILE A 187 -4.86 1.69 0.21
N VAL A 188 -3.95 0.85 0.66
CA VAL A 188 -2.78 0.48 -0.15
C VAL A 188 -2.92 -0.93 -0.71
N SER A 189 -2.32 -1.19 -1.86
CA SER A 189 -2.18 -2.57 -2.31
C SER A 189 -1.19 -3.32 -1.42
N GLY A 190 -1.53 -4.52 -0.97
CA GLY A 190 -0.54 -5.48 -0.52
C GLY A 190 0.35 -5.94 -1.68
N ALA A 191 1.41 -6.68 -1.37
CA ALA A 191 2.18 -7.37 -2.39
C ALA A 191 1.47 -8.66 -2.86
N TRP A 192 1.93 -9.19 -3.98
CA TRP A 192 1.67 -10.54 -4.47
C TRP A 192 2.94 -11.09 -5.08
N ASN A 193 2.98 -12.39 -5.37
CA ASN A 193 4.11 -13.00 -6.07
C ASN A 193 3.80 -13.06 -7.58
N PRO A 194 4.37 -12.19 -8.42
CA PRO A 194 4.13 -12.18 -9.86
C PRO A 194 5.00 -13.18 -10.62
N GLU A 195 6.01 -13.80 -10.00
CA GLU A 195 6.98 -14.65 -10.65
C GLU A 195 6.42 -16.08 -10.84
N ALA A 196 5.52 -16.26 -11.82
CA ALA A 196 4.80 -17.52 -12.07
C ALA A 196 5.72 -18.74 -12.29
N ASP A 197 6.94 -18.53 -12.80
CA ASP A 197 7.90 -19.60 -13.02
C ASP A 197 8.73 -19.97 -11.78
N ARG A 198 8.69 -19.13 -10.74
CA ARG A 198 9.46 -19.27 -9.49
C ARG A 198 8.60 -19.11 -8.24
N LEU A 199 7.31 -19.43 -8.33
CA LEU A 199 6.35 -19.20 -7.26
C LEU A 199 6.82 -19.68 -5.89
N ALA A 200 7.19 -20.96 -5.77
CA ALA A 200 7.59 -21.53 -4.48
C ALA A 200 8.88 -20.90 -3.92
N GLN A 201 9.84 -20.56 -4.79
CA GLN A 201 11.12 -19.97 -4.37
C GLN A 201 11.01 -18.49 -4.03
N ALA A 202 10.16 -17.75 -4.75
CA ALA A 202 10.01 -16.30 -4.59
C ALA A 202 8.96 -15.93 -3.53
N GLU A 203 8.01 -16.79 -3.23
CA GLU A 203 6.91 -16.49 -2.31
C GLU A 203 7.36 -15.99 -0.94
N PRO A 204 8.35 -16.56 -0.23
CA PRO A 204 8.79 -16.04 1.07
C PRO A 204 9.27 -14.59 1.00
N LEU A 205 9.91 -14.20 -0.12
CA LEU A 205 10.37 -12.83 -0.32
C LEU A 205 9.20 -11.86 -0.51
N TYR A 206 8.22 -12.21 -1.35
CA TYR A 206 7.03 -11.38 -1.55
C TYR A 206 6.12 -11.32 -0.32
N ARG A 207 6.08 -12.39 0.48
CA ARG A 207 5.43 -12.36 1.81
C ARG A 207 6.12 -11.39 2.76
N SER A 208 7.44 -11.28 2.70
CA SER A 208 8.18 -10.29 3.49
C SER A 208 7.87 -8.85 3.04
N VAL A 209 7.68 -8.61 1.73
CA VAL A 209 7.21 -7.31 1.22
C VAL A 209 5.80 -7.00 1.72
N ASP A 210 4.87 -7.97 1.63
CA ASP A 210 3.50 -7.78 2.11
C ASP A 210 3.46 -7.49 3.62
N ALA A 211 4.29 -8.18 4.40
CA ALA A 211 4.43 -7.92 5.83
C ALA A 211 4.95 -6.50 6.12
N ALA A 212 5.94 -6.03 5.35
CA ALA A 212 6.46 -4.67 5.47
C ALA A 212 5.40 -3.61 5.12
N ILE A 213 4.62 -3.83 4.05
CA ILE A 213 3.50 -2.97 3.67
C ILE A 213 2.45 -2.92 4.80
N ARG A 214 2.06 -4.08 5.34
CA ARG A 214 1.07 -4.16 6.45
C ARG A 214 1.56 -3.48 7.72
N HIS A 215 2.84 -3.61 8.04
CA HIS A 215 3.43 -2.93 9.18
C HIS A 215 3.33 -1.40 9.04
N ALA A 216 3.76 -0.85 7.89
CA ALA A 216 3.68 0.58 7.59
C ALA A 216 2.22 1.08 7.56
N ALA A 217 1.31 0.29 7.00
CA ALA A 217 -0.11 0.60 6.93
C ALA A 217 -0.75 0.67 8.33
N THR A 218 -0.42 -0.28 9.22
CA THR A 218 -0.88 -0.27 10.61
C THR A 218 -0.40 0.97 11.36
N ALA A 219 0.87 1.31 11.23
CA ALA A 219 1.46 2.51 11.86
C ALA A 219 0.84 3.83 11.39
N SER A 220 0.27 3.85 10.19
CA SER A 220 -0.36 5.03 9.59
C SER A 220 -1.91 4.97 9.58
N HIS A 221 -2.53 3.99 10.23
CA HIS A 221 -3.98 3.75 10.18
C HIS A 221 -4.52 3.67 8.74
N VAL A 222 -3.84 2.91 7.90
CA VAL A 222 -4.16 2.69 6.49
C VAL A 222 -4.63 1.24 6.30
N ARG A 223 -5.57 1.00 5.41
CA ARG A 223 -6.03 -0.35 5.09
C ARG A 223 -5.19 -0.99 3.99
N VAL A 224 -5.15 -2.33 3.97
CA VAL A 224 -4.40 -3.08 2.97
C VAL A 224 -5.33 -3.98 2.17
N ALA A 225 -5.37 -3.78 0.85
CA ALA A 225 -6.05 -4.67 -0.07
C ALA A 225 -5.21 -5.94 -0.28
N ASN A 226 -5.82 -7.10 -0.06
CA ASN A 226 -5.12 -8.40 -0.08
C ASN A 226 -4.86 -8.87 -1.52
N MET A 227 -3.73 -8.47 -2.09
CA MET A 227 -3.37 -8.81 -3.46
C MET A 227 -2.92 -10.26 -3.62
N PHE A 228 -2.37 -10.90 -2.58
CA PHE A 228 -2.11 -12.34 -2.63
C PHE A 228 -3.39 -13.14 -2.86
N ALA A 229 -4.46 -12.83 -2.12
CA ALA A 229 -5.74 -13.50 -2.33
C ALA A 229 -6.33 -13.19 -3.72
N ALA A 230 -6.17 -11.95 -4.19
CA ALA A 230 -6.71 -11.51 -5.46
C ALA A 230 -6.02 -12.14 -6.66
N LEU A 231 -4.68 -12.15 -6.68
CA LEU A 231 -3.89 -12.49 -7.87
C LEU A 231 -3.25 -13.89 -7.80
N ASN A 232 -2.71 -14.30 -6.64
CA ASN A 232 -2.20 -15.67 -6.48
C ASN A 232 -3.33 -16.65 -6.13
N GLY A 233 -4.24 -16.24 -5.23
CA GLY A 233 -5.35 -17.10 -4.80
C GLY A 233 -4.90 -18.24 -3.87
N PRO A 234 -5.85 -19.06 -3.42
CA PRO A 234 -5.58 -20.28 -2.67
C PRO A 234 -5.13 -21.42 -3.60
N GLY A 235 -4.66 -22.49 -2.99
CA GLY A 235 -4.34 -23.73 -3.68
C GLY A 235 -2.83 -24.00 -3.80
N ASN A 236 -2.50 -25.07 -4.53
CA ASN A 236 -1.11 -25.44 -4.76
C ASN A 236 -0.44 -24.56 -5.83
N VAL A 237 0.86 -24.75 -6.03
CA VAL A 237 1.67 -23.96 -6.98
C VAL A 237 1.08 -23.95 -8.39
N LYS A 238 0.54 -25.09 -8.86
CA LYS A 238 -0.08 -25.16 -10.19
C LYS A 238 -1.31 -24.26 -10.27
N ALA A 239 -2.22 -24.32 -9.30
CA ALA A 239 -3.44 -23.51 -9.28
C ALA A 239 -3.10 -22.00 -9.18
N GLN A 240 -2.09 -21.64 -8.40
CA GLN A 240 -1.60 -20.26 -8.31
C GLN A 240 -0.98 -19.78 -9.63
N LYS A 241 -0.21 -20.64 -10.31
CA LYS A 241 0.36 -20.32 -11.63
C LYS A 241 -0.73 -20.12 -12.67
N ASP A 242 -1.70 -21.03 -12.76
CA ASP A 242 -2.82 -20.94 -13.69
C ASP A 242 -3.60 -19.63 -13.48
N ARG A 243 -3.82 -19.26 -12.22
CA ARG A 243 -4.49 -18.00 -11.87
C ARG A 243 -3.66 -16.76 -12.27
N LEU A 244 -2.36 -16.75 -12.00
CA LEU A 244 -1.47 -15.67 -12.42
C LEU A 244 -1.45 -15.52 -13.94
N CYS A 245 -1.38 -16.62 -14.69
CA CYS A 245 -1.42 -16.62 -16.15
C CYS A 245 -2.76 -16.04 -16.69
N ALA A 246 -3.87 -16.30 -16.00
CA ALA A 246 -5.17 -15.74 -16.38
C ALA A 246 -5.32 -14.25 -16.02
N PHE A 247 -4.68 -13.83 -14.93
CA PHE A 247 -4.87 -12.49 -14.34
C PHE A 247 -3.75 -11.49 -14.67
N THR A 248 -2.63 -11.97 -15.24
CA THR A 248 -1.51 -11.11 -15.64
C THR A 248 -1.02 -11.48 -17.04
N PHE A 249 -0.24 -10.59 -17.62
CA PHE A 249 0.44 -10.87 -18.89
C PHE A 249 1.72 -11.72 -18.71
N TYR A 250 2.01 -12.23 -17.51
CA TYR A 250 3.26 -12.94 -17.23
C TYR A 250 3.51 -14.11 -18.17
N CYS A 251 2.48 -14.90 -18.47
CA CYS A 251 2.60 -16.07 -19.33
C CYS A 251 2.50 -15.76 -20.84
N SER A 252 1.92 -14.62 -21.22
CA SER A 252 1.67 -14.25 -22.62
C SER A 252 2.62 -13.17 -23.16
N ALA A 253 3.25 -12.38 -22.29
CA ALA A 253 4.13 -11.27 -22.67
C ALA A 253 5.47 -11.33 -21.92
N LYS A 254 6.23 -12.40 -22.08
CA LYS A 254 7.63 -12.58 -21.60
C LYS A 254 7.86 -12.19 -20.15
N GLY A 255 7.00 -12.61 -19.22
CA GLY A 255 7.15 -12.36 -17.80
C GLY A 255 6.65 -10.97 -17.36
N ASP A 256 5.79 -10.32 -18.14
CA ASP A 256 5.19 -9.05 -17.79
C ASP A 256 4.17 -9.23 -16.64
N PRO A 257 4.39 -8.59 -15.47
CA PRO A 257 3.54 -8.81 -14.31
C PRO A 257 2.24 -7.99 -14.33
N HIS A 258 2.04 -7.13 -15.34
CA HIS A 258 0.88 -6.26 -15.38
C HIS A 258 -0.42 -7.06 -15.53
N PRO A 259 -1.50 -6.64 -14.85
CA PRO A 259 -2.76 -7.34 -14.89
C PRO A 259 -3.50 -7.25 -16.23
N THR A 260 -4.15 -8.35 -16.60
CA THR A 260 -5.21 -8.34 -17.62
C THR A 260 -6.44 -7.58 -17.07
N ASP A 261 -7.47 -7.39 -17.90
CA ASP A 261 -8.75 -6.83 -17.42
C ASP A 261 -9.35 -7.66 -16.28
N ALA A 262 -9.19 -8.99 -16.33
CA ALA A 262 -9.64 -9.89 -15.26
C ALA A 262 -8.83 -9.66 -13.97
N GLY A 263 -7.50 -9.50 -14.10
CA GLY A 263 -6.64 -9.18 -12.98
C GLY A 263 -6.95 -7.82 -12.35
N TYR A 264 -7.18 -6.80 -13.14
CA TYR A 264 -7.59 -5.48 -12.64
C TYR A 264 -8.96 -5.51 -11.95
N ARG A 265 -9.91 -6.31 -12.45
CA ARG A 265 -11.18 -6.53 -11.73
C ARG A 265 -10.95 -7.19 -10.37
N ALA A 266 -10.08 -8.20 -10.29
CA ALA A 266 -9.73 -8.86 -9.03
C ALA A 266 -9.03 -7.90 -8.05
N MET A 267 -8.15 -7.02 -8.53
CA MET A 267 -7.56 -5.96 -7.70
C MET A 267 -8.61 -4.98 -7.18
N ALA A 268 -9.54 -4.52 -8.02
CA ALA A 268 -10.63 -3.65 -7.61
C ALA A 268 -11.55 -4.31 -6.57
N ASP A 269 -11.78 -5.64 -6.68
CA ASP A 269 -12.49 -6.42 -5.66
C ASP A 269 -11.75 -6.43 -4.32
N ALA A 270 -10.42 -6.54 -4.35
CA ALA A 270 -9.59 -6.49 -3.15
C ALA A 270 -9.64 -5.10 -2.49
N PHE A 271 -9.56 -4.02 -3.27
CA PHE A 271 -9.71 -2.66 -2.77
C PHE A 271 -11.11 -2.42 -2.17
N MET A 272 -12.15 -2.89 -2.84
CA MET A 272 -13.52 -2.81 -2.33
C MET A 272 -13.72 -3.61 -1.04
N SER A 273 -13.08 -4.77 -0.94
CA SER A 273 -13.13 -5.59 0.29
C SER A 273 -12.40 -4.92 1.46
N ALA A 274 -11.29 -4.24 1.17
CA ALA A 274 -10.49 -3.56 2.18
C ALA A 274 -11.12 -2.23 2.64
N SER A 275 -11.90 -1.56 1.79
CA SER A 275 -12.48 -0.24 2.06
C SER A 275 -13.48 -0.23 3.22
N GLY A 276 -14.13 -1.36 3.49
CA GLY A 276 -15.28 -1.42 4.40
C GLY A 276 -16.55 -0.78 3.84
N TYR A 277 -16.56 -0.35 2.58
CA TYR A 277 -17.73 0.21 1.93
C TYR A 277 -18.82 -0.86 1.74
N PRO A 278 -20.10 -0.49 1.91
CA PRO A 278 -21.19 -1.45 1.71
C PRO A 278 -21.17 -1.94 0.26
N ARG A 279 -21.21 -3.26 0.10
CA ARG A 279 -21.46 -3.87 -1.21
C ARG A 279 -22.95 -3.76 -1.46
N LYS A 280 -23.38 -2.74 -2.22
CA LYS A 280 -24.74 -2.75 -2.75
C LYS A 280 -24.83 -3.87 -3.79
N PRO A 281 -25.88 -4.70 -3.72
CA PRO A 281 -26.16 -5.72 -4.73
C PRO A 281 -26.28 -5.13 -6.13
#